data_78db6a7fd4bdeb63364ee540bdc95b30
#
_entry.id   78db6a7fd4bdeb63364ee540bdc95b30
#
_cell.length_a   1.000
_cell.length_b   1.000
_cell.length_c   1.000
_cell.angle_alpha   90.00
_cell.angle_beta   90.00
_cell.angle_gamma   90.00
#
_symmetry.space_group_name_H-M   'P 1'
#
loop_
_entity.id
_entity.type
_entity.pdbx_description
1 polymer ?
#
loop_
_entity_poly.entity_id
_entity_poly.type
_entity_poly.pdbx_seq_one_letter_code
_entity_poly.pdbx_strand_id
1 'polypeptide(L)'
;IVLDSVGIGALPDAYLYGDEGSNTLGNIARQVKLSLPNLRRLGLGNILPLEGIPPVPAPLGAYGKMGELSPGKDTTTGHWELAGIVLDKPFPLYPKGFPREIIDAFEKRIGKKVLGNKAASGTVIIEELGEEHMATGSPIVYTSADSVFQIAAHEEVIPLEELYEMCRVAREILQGDHAVGRVIARPFVGTPGKFQRTANRHDYSIDP
;
A
#
# COMPACT_ATOMS: atom_id res chain seq x y z
N ILE A 1 -15.62 -12.41 -4.58
CA ILE A 1 -14.16 -12.44 -4.82
C ILE A 1 -13.74 -11.02 -5.15
N VAL A 2 -12.82 -10.47 -4.37
CA VAL A 2 -12.17 -9.19 -4.65
C VAL A 2 -10.85 -9.48 -5.35
N LEU A 3 -10.61 -8.83 -6.48
CA LEU A 3 -9.32 -8.84 -7.17
C LEU A 3 -8.62 -7.54 -6.79
N ASP A 4 -7.81 -7.59 -5.75
CA ASP A 4 -7.04 -6.44 -5.28
C ASP A 4 -6.05 -5.97 -6.35
N SER A 5 -5.86 -4.65 -6.44
CA SER A 5 -4.98 -4.00 -7.42
C SER A 5 -5.36 -4.21 -8.90
N VAL A 6 -6.60 -4.61 -9.21
CA VAL A 6 -7.09 -4.77 -10.58
C VAL A 6 -8.15 -3.71 -10.89
N GLY A 7 -7.69 -2.56 -11.39
CA GLY A 7 -8.58 -1.49 -11.85
C GLY A 7 -8.97 -1.62 -13.31
N ILE A 8 -10.19 -1.17 -13.64
CA ILE A 8 -10.74 -1.10 -15.00
C ILE A 8 -11.17 0.34 -15.29
N GLY A 9 -10.23 1.17 -15.70
CA GLY A 9 -10.42 2.58 -15.97
C GLY A 9 -10.17 3.47 -14.74
N ALA A 10 -10.01 4.76 -14.99
CA ALA A 10 -9.82 5.80 -13.99
C ALA A 10 -11.18 6.28 -13.45
N LEU A 11 -11.20 6.71 -12.19
CA LEU A 11 -12.33 7.42 -11.60
C LEU A 11 -12.40 8.88 -12.12
N PRO A 12 -13.56 9.56 -12.03
CA PRO A 12 -13.71 10.94 -12.49
C PRO A 12 -12.78 11.94 -11.82
N ASP A 13 -12.35 11.67 -10.59
CA ASP A 13 -11.47 12.48 -9.76
C ASP A 13 -9.98 12.09 -9.85
N ALA A 14 -9.62 11.17 -10.75
CA ALA A 14 -8.25 10.68 -10.94
C ALA A 14 -7.23 11.81 -11.14
N TYR A 15 -7.64 12.94 -11.73
CA TYR A 15 -6.79 14.11 -11.93
C TYR A 15 -6.29 14.72 -10.62
N LEU A 16 -7.02 14.58 -9.51
CA LEU A 16 -6.60 15.05 -8.19
C LEU A 16 -5.41 14.24 -7.63
N TYR A 17 -5.22 13.04 -8.13
CA TYR A 17 -4.24 12.08 -7.66
C TYR A 17 -3.12 11.79 -8.68
N GLY A 18 -3.18 12.42 -9.87
CA GLY A 18 -2.26 12.15 -10.96
C GLY A 18 -2.43 10.74 -11.56
N ASP A 19 -3.62 10.16 -11.44
CA ASP A 19 -3.96 8.79 -11.85
C ASP A 19 -4.78 8.76 -13.15
N GLU A 20 -4.80 9.86 -13.91
CA GLU A 20 -5.48 9.92 -15.20
C GLU A 20 -4.97 8.84 -16.16
N GLY A 21 -5.89 8.18 -16.83
CA GLY A 21 -5.58 7.09 -17.75
C GLY A 21 -5.22 5.76 -17.07
N SER A 22 -5.31 5.66 -15.75
CA SER A 22 -5.10 4.39 -15.04
C SER A 22 -6.14 3.36 -15.49
N ASN A 23 -5.66 2.18 -15.88
CA ASN A 23 -6.48 1.06 -16.34
C ASN A 23 -5.63 -0.21 -16.36
N THR A 24 -5.48 -0.84 -15.20
CA THR A 24 -4.62 -2.02 -15.05
C THR A 24 -4.96 -3.09 -16.08
N LEU A 25 -6.22 -3.50 -16.15
CA LEU A 25 -6.63 -4.59 -17.04
C LEU A 25 -6.54 -4.20 -18.52
N GLY A 26 -6.92 -2.96 -18.86
CA GLY A 26 -6.79 -2.46 -20.23
C GLY A 26 -5.34 -2.32 -20.68
N ASN A 27 -4.44 -1.89 -19.78
CA ASN A 27 -3.01 -1.77 -20.09
C ASN A 27 -2.37 -3.16 -20.30
N ILE A 28 -2.73 -4.14 -19.48
CA ILE A 28 -2.28 -5.53 -19.64
C ILE A 28 -2.81 -6.10 -20.97
N ALA A 29 -4.09 -5.88 -21.28
CA ALA A 29 -4.72 -6.37 -22.51
C ALA A 29 -4.01 -5.88 -23.79
N ARG A 30 -3.44 -4.66 -23.76
CA ARG A 30 -2.64 -4.12 -24.87
C ARG A 30 -1.24 -4.72 -25.02
N GLN A 31 -0.70 -5.31 -23.95
CA GLN A 31 0.65 -5.87 -23.93
C GLN A 31 0.66 -7.38 -24.15
N VAL A 32 -0.36 -8.07 -23.69
CA VAL A 32 -0.45 -9.53 -23.77
C VAL A 32 -1.86 -9.96 -24.18
N LYS A 33 -1.95 -11.07 -24.91
CA LYS A 33 -3.24 -11.66 -25.28
C LYS A 33 -3.93 -12.21 -24.04
N LEU A 34 -4.94 -11.49 -23.54
CA LEU A 34 -5.76 -11.96 -22.42
C LEU A 34 -6.81 -12.97 -22.90
N SER A 35 -7.00 -14.03 -22.10
CA SER A 35 -8.07 -15.00 -22.28
C SER A 35 -8.79 -15.21 -20.94
N LEU A 36 -9.93 -14.55 -20.78
CA LEU A 36 -10.75 -14.58 -19.56
C LEU A 36 -12.20 -15.00 -19.89
N PRO A 37 -12.42 -16.24 -20.41
CA PRO A 37 -13.70 -16.65 -20.97
C PRO A 37 -14.84 -16.61 -19.92
N ASN A 38 -14.58 -16.98 -18.69
CA ASN A 38 -15.59 -16.98 -17.64
C ASN A 38 -15.97 -15.55 -17.21
N LEU A 39 -14.99 -14.66 -17.01
CA LEU A 39 -15.26 -13.25 -16.67
C LEU A 39 -15.95 -12.52 -17.84
N ARG A 40 -15.59 -12.84 -19.09
CA ARG A 40 -16.28 -12.33 -20.26
C ARG A 40 -17.77 -12.74 -20.26
N ARG A 41 -18.09 -14.03 -19.98
CA ARG A 41 -19.47 -14.50 -19.87
C ARG A 41 -20.26 -13.81 -18.77
N LEU A 42 -19.59 -13.40 -17.68
CA LEU A 42 -20.19 -12.63 -16.60
C LEU A 42 -20.37 -11.13 -16.94
N GLY A 43 -19.82 -10.64 -18.03
CA GLY A 43 -20.01 -9.26 -18.50
C GLY A 43 -18.77 -8.36 -18.38
N LEU A 44 -17.56 -8.89 -18.16
CA LEU A 44 -16.36 -8.07 -18.00
C LEU A 44 -16.13 -7.09 -19.16
N GLY A 45 -16.27 -7.55 -20.41
CA GLY A 45 -16.12 -6.71 -21.61
C GLY A 45 -17.23 -5.67 -21.81
N ASN A 46 -18.31 -5.74 -21.03
CA ASN A 46 -19.40 -4.76 -21.06
C ASN A 46 -19.13 -3.55 -20.13
N ILE A 47 -18.15 -3.64 -19.21
CA ILE A 47 -17.78 -2.56 -18.29
C ILE A 47 -17.00 -1.47 -19.05
N LEU A 48 -15.99 -1.89 -19.81
CA LEU A 48 -15.10 -1.04 -20.61
C LEU A 48 -14.59 -1.86 -21.79
N PRO A 49 -14.37 -1.27 -22.98
CA PRO A 49 -13.73 -1.97 -24.09
C PRO A 49 -12.35 -2.48 -23.70
N LEU A 50 -12.15 -3.80 -23.80
CA LEU A 50 -10.89 -4.48 -23.49
C LEU A 50 -10.44 -5.28 -24.70
N GLU A 51 -9.19 -5.13 -25.10
CA GLU A 51 -8.63 -5.91 -26.20
C GLU A 51 -8.66 -7.41 -25.87
N GLY A 52 -9.15 -8.23 -26.80
CA GLY A 52 -9.31 -9.68 -26.60
C GLY A 52 -10.48 -10.10 -25.71
N ILE A 53 -11.22 -9.16 -25.13
CA ILE A 53 -12.40 -9.45 -24.28
C ILE A 53 -13.62 -8.64 -24.75
N PRO A 54 -14.23 -9.02 -25.90
CA PRO A 54 -15.36 -8.30 -26.43
C PRO A 54 -16.60 -8.42 -25.51
N PRO A 55 -17.50 -7.43 -25.54
CA PRO A 55 -18.75 -7.49 -24.80
C PRO A 55 -19.61 -8.70 -25.20
N VAL A 56 -20.56 -9.07 -24.36
CA VAL A 56 -21.55 -10.09 -24.63
C VAL A 56 -22.95 -9.48 -24.58
N PRO A 57 -23.85 -9.84 -25.51
CA PRO A 57 -25.20 -9.28 -25.55
C PRO A 57 -26.06 -9.65 -24.33
N ALA A 58 -25.86 -10.86 -23.78
CA ALA A 58 -26.58 -11.39 -22.64
C ALA A 58 -25.58 -11.97 -21.62
N PRO A 59 -25.04 -11.15 -20.73
CA PRO A 59 -24.13 -11.63 -19.70
C PRO A 59 -24.87 -12.50 -18.67
N LEU A 60 -24.17 -13.48 -18.12
CA LEU A 60 -24.72 -14.37 -17.10
C LEU A 60 -24.72 -13.75 -15.69
N GLY A 61 -24.03 -12.63 -15.49
CA GLY A 61 -23.95 -11.92 -14.23
C GLY A 61 -24.36 -10.45 -14.36
N ALA A 62 -24.54 -9.81 -13.23
CA ALA A 62 -24.61 -8.36 -13.17
C ALA A 62 -23.20 -7.77 -13.27
N TYR A 63 -23.06 -6.67 -13.97
CA TYR A 63 -21.81 -5.92 -14.09
C TYR A 63 -22.09 -4.43 -13.95
N GLY A 64 -21.05 -3.68 -13.55
CA GLY A 64 -21.17 -2.23 -13.40
C GLY A 64 -19.86 -1.59 -12.99
N LYS A 65 -19.88 -0.26 -12.90
CA LYS A 65 -18.80 0.55 -12.35
C LYS A 65 -19.22 1.05 -10.98
N MET A 66 -18.32 1.04 -10.03
CA MET A 66 -18.49 1.66 -8.73
C MET A 66 -17.60 2.92 -8.67
N GLY A 67 -18.17 4.02 -8.20
CA GLY A 67 -17.44 5.22 -7.85
C GLY A 67 -17.21 5.24 -6.34
N GLU A 68 -16.00 5.53 -5.91
CA GLU A 68 -15.68 5.73 -4.50
C GLU A 68 -16.30 7.04 -4.01
N LEU A 69 -16.88 7.05 -2.81
CA LEU A 69 -17.45 8.22 -2.15
C LEU A 69 -16.45 8.86 -1.19
N SER A 70 -15.61 8.04 -0.54
CA SER A 70 -14.60 8.49 0.38
C SER A 70 -13.50 9.26 -0.35
N PRO A 71 -13.01 10.38 0.18
CA PRO A 71 -11.81 11.02 -0.35
C PRO A 71 -10.57 10.18 -0.05
N GLY A 72 -9.62 10.15 -0.97
CA GLY A 72 -8.38 9.39 -0.83
C GLY A 72 -8.31 8.20 -1.78
N LYS A 73 -7.19 7.53 -1.81
CA LYS A 73 -6.95 6.40 -2.72
C LYS A 73 -6.16 5.26 -2.09
N ASP A 74 -6.06 5.23 -0.78
CA ASP A 74 -5.33 4.15 -0.11
C ASP A 74 -6.18 2.88 0.04
N THR A 75 -5.50 1.75 0.21
CA THR A 75 -6.13 0.43 0.33
C THR A 75 -7.14 0.36 1.47
N THR A 76 -6.87 1.00 2.62
CA THR A 76 -7.75 0.97 3.79
C THR A 76 -9.08 1.66 3.50
N THR A 77 -9.04 2.85 2.88
CA THR A 77 -10.23 3.59 2.44
C THR A 77 -11.12 2.74 1.56
N GLY A 78 -10.56 2.15 0.49
CA GLY A 78 -11.33 1.33 -0.44
C GLY A 78 -11.95 0.09 0.21
N HIS A 79 -11.22 -0.61 1.09
CA HIS A 79 -11.76 -1.79 1.79
C HIS A 79 -12.86 -1.42 2.79
N TRP A 80 -12.72 -0.31 3.49
CA TRP A 80 -13.75 0.17 4.41
C TRP A 80 -15.03 0.57 3.68
N GLU A 81 -14.90 1.23 2.54
CA GLU A 81 -16.05 1.61 1.74
C GLU A 81 -16.79 0.40 1.17
N LEU A 82 -16.09 -0.65 0.74
CA LEU A 82 -16.69 -1.94 0.38
C LEU A 82 -17.46 -2.58 1.55
N ALA A 83 -17.06 -2.30 2.80
CA ALA A 83 -17.76 -2.73 4.01
C ALA A 83 -18.87 -1.76 4.46
N GLY A 84 -19.09 -0.65 3.74
CA GLY A 84 -20.12 0.35 4.03
C GLY A 84 -19.68 1.51 4.90
N ILE A 85 -18.37 1.68 5.14
CA ILE A 85 -17.81 2.80 5.90
C ILE A 85 -17.27 3.85 4.94
N VAL A 86 -17.93 5.00 4.88
CA VAL A 86 -17.51 6.14 4.05
C VAL A 86 -16.77 7.14 4.93
N LEU A 87 -15.59 7.54 4.50
CA LEU A 87 -14.77 8.53 5.22
C LEU A 87 -15.14 9.96 4.81
N ASP A 88 -15.21 10.86 5.77
CA ASP A 88 -15.38 12.31 5.51
C ASP A 88 -14.06 12.99 5.12
N LYS A 89 -12.93 12.43 5.54
CA LYS A 89 -11.59 12.98 5.31
C LYS A 89 -10.62 11.87 4.89
N PRO A 90 -9.70 12.15 3.95
CA PRO A 90 -8.69 11.17 3.57
C PRO A 90 -7.70 10.95 4.72
N PHE A 91 -7.10 9.79 4.76
CA PHE A 91 -5.94 9.55 5.63
C PHE A 91 -4.76 10.45 5.23
N PRO A 92 -3.93 10.88 6.21
CA PRO A 92 -2.81 11.76 5.93
C PRO A 92 -1.73 11.08 5.09
N LEU A 93 -1.12 11.84 4.18
CA LEU A 93 -0.02 11.41 3.32
C LEU A 93 1.25 12.17 3.66
N TYR A 94 2.40 11.51 3.55
CA TYR A 94 3.71 12.07 3.91
C TYR A 94 4.73 11.97 2.76
N PRO A 95 4.51 12.65 1.63
CA PRO A 95 5.39 12.52 0.44
C PRO A 95 6.83 12.97 0.69
N LYS A 96 7.08 13.76 1.73
CA LYS A 96 8.41 14.23 2.15
C LYS A 96 8.94 13.53 3.40
N GLY A 97 8.28 12.45 3.84
CA GLY A 97 8.54 11.81 5.13
C GLY A 97 7.73 12.42 6.29
N PHE A 98 7.74 11.76 7.43
CA PHE A 98 6.98 12.15 8.61
C PHE A 98 7.57 13.39 9.28
N PRO A 99 6.74 14.22 9.94
CA PRO A 99 7.21 15.37 10.72
C PRO A 99 8.22 14.95 11.79
N ARG A 100 9.14 15.87 12.12
CA ARG A 100 10.21 15.60 13.07
C ARG A 100 9.70 15.18 14.45
N GLU A 101 8.59 15.77 14.89
CA GLU A 101 7.93 15.45 16.16
C GLU A 101 7.48 13.98 16.24
N ILE A 102 6.98 13.42 15.16
CA ILE A 102 6.58 11.99 15.07
C ILE A 102 7.82 11.09 15.17
N ILE A 103 8.87 11.41 14.40
CA ILE A 103 10.10 10.63 14.39
C ILE A 103 10.79 10.70 15.75
N ASP A 104 10.90 11.89 16.35
CA ASP A 104 11.55 12.05 17.68
C ASP A 104 10.79 11.31 18.79
N ALA A 105 9.44 11.36 18.75
CA ALA A 105 8.61 10.58 19.67
C ALA A 105 8.79 9.07 19.49
N PHE A 106 8.87 8.61 18.24
CA PHE A 106 9.09 7.21 17.93
C PHE A 106 10.49 6.74 18.37
N GLU A 107 11.55 7.45 17.99
CA GLU A 107 12.93 7.17 18.40
C GLU A 107 13.10 7.10 19.92
N LYS A 108 12.47 8.05 20.62
CA LYS A 108 12.50 8.09 22.11
C LYS A 108 11.87 6.85 22.73
N ARG A 109 10.76 6.37 22.15
CA ARG A 109 10.04 5.21 22.68
C ARG A 109 10.72 3.89 22.37
N ILE A 110 11.28 3.74 21.18
CA ILE A 110 11.99 2.51 20.80
C ILE A 110 13.45 2.48 21.26
N GLY A 111 13.99 3.62 21.73
CA GLY A 111 15.39 3.74 22.19
C GLY A 111 16.44 3.63 21.08
N LYS A 112 16.06 3.80 19.83
CA LYS A 112 16.95 3.70 18.66
C LYS A 112 16.72 4.88 17.72
N LYS A 113 17.76 5.29 17.00
CA LYS A 113 17.63 6.21 15.87
C LYS A 113 17.07 5.48 14.67
N VAL A 114 16.36 6.19 13.80
CA VAL A 114 15.82 5.61 12.56
C VAL A 114 16.64 6.04 11.36
N LEU A 115 16.67 5.20 10.34
CA LEU A 115 17.19 5.52 9.01
C LEU A 115 16.03 5.85 8.06
N GLY A 116 16.30 6.65 7.04
CA GLY A 116 15.35 6.92 5.95
C GLY A 116 14.44 8.10 6.23
N ASN A 117 13.19 7.84 6.67
CA ASN A 117 12.10 8.82 6.80
C ASN A 117 11.81 9.57 5.50
N LYS A 118 11.55 8.85 4.43
CA LYS A 118 11.22 9.37 3.10
C LYS A 118 10.21 8.48 2.37
N ALA A 119 9.60 9.02 1.32
CA ALA A 119 8.79 8.21 0.41
C ALA A 119 9.70 7.37 -0.49
N ALA A 120 9.48 6.04 -0.50
CA ALA A 120 10.29 5.12 -1.30
C ALA A 120 9.56 3.79 -1.56
N SER A 121 10.01 3.07 -2.60
CA SER A 121 9.68 1.66 -2.75
C SER A 121 10.43 0.83 -1.69
N GLY A 122 9.74 -0.15 -1.08
CA GLY A 122 10.33 -0.98 -0.03
C GLY A 122 11.55 -1.78 -0.48
N THR A 123 11.62 -2.22 -1.74
CA THR A 123 12.80 -2.91 -2.27
C THR A 123 13.98 -1.96 -2.46
N VAL A 124 13.71 -0.76 -2.96
CA VAL A 124 14.75 0.26 -3.21
C VAL A 124 15.37 0.74 -1.89
N ILE A 125 14.53 1.08 -0.90
CA ILE A 125 15.05 1.63 0.36
C ILE A 125 15.79 0.58 1.20
N ILE A 126 15.39 -0.69 1.14
CA ILE A 126 16.11 -1.78 1.80
C ILE A 126 17.49 -1.96 1.16
N GLU A 127 17.59 -1.89 -0.17
CA GLU A 127 18.87 -1.98 -0.85
C GLU A 127 19.76 -0.77 -0.57
N GLU A 128 19.19 0.42 -0.46
CA GLU A 128 19.92 1.67 -0.17
C GLU A 128 20.45 1.74 1.27
N LEU A 129 19.66 1.33 2.26
CA LEU A 129 19.94 1.53 3.68
C LEU A 129 20.19 0.24 4.47
N GLY A 130 20.06 -0.92 3.83
CA GLY A 130 20.18 -2.21 4.51
C GLY A 130 21.54 -2.47 5.11
N GLU A 131 22.63 -2.05 4.45
CA GLU A 131 24.00 -2.18 4.99
C GLU A 131 24.19 -1.30 6.23
N GLU A 132 23.75 -0.04 6.19
CA GLU A 132 23.79 0.87 7.32
C GLU A 132 22.91 0.36 8.48
N HIS A 133 21.73 -0.16 8.17
CA HIS A 133 20.88 -0.81 9.15
C HIS A 133 21.59 -1.97 9.86
N MET A 134 22.24 -2.86 9.11
CA MET A 134 22.99 -3.99 9.68
C MET A 134 24.15 -3.54 10.55
N ALA A 135 24.83 -2.46 10.19
CA ALA A 135 25.97 -1.92 10.96
C ALA A 135 25.54 -1.19 12.23
N THR A 136 24.38 -0.50 12.22
CA THR A 136 23.95 0.38 13.32
C THR A 136 22.87 -0.20 14.21
N GLY A 137 22.10 -1.17 13.73
CA GLY A 137 20.89 -1.69 14.38
C GLY A 137 19.72 -0.71 14.37
N SER A 138 19.78 0.36 13.56
CA SER A 138 18.75 1.38 13.42
C SER A 138 17.67 0.92 12.44
N PRO A 139 16.37 0.86 12.80
CA PRO A 139 15.32 0.46 11.87
C PRO A 139 15.16 1.47 10.73
N ILE A 140 14.73 0.98 9.55
CA ILE A 140 14.49 1.83 8.37
C ILE A 140 13.02 2.23 8.36
N VAL A 141 12.75 3.54 8.54
CA VAL A 141 11.39 4.10 8.47
C VAL A 141 11.18 4.74 7.09
N TYR A 142 10.05 4.43 6.47
CA TYR A 142 9.68 5.01 5.17
C TYR A 142 8.17 4.99 4.96
N THR A 143 7.73 5.72 3.95
CA THR A 143 6.34 5.73 3.49
C THR A 143 6.27 5.43 1.99
N SER A 144 5.07 5.42 1.42
CA SER A 144 4.82 5.28 -0.01
C SER A 144 3.75 6.29 -0.46
N ALA A 145 3.13 6.06 -1.61
CA ALA A 145 2.00 6.87 -2.08
C ALA A 145 0.72 6.67 -1.25
N ASP A 146 0.64 5.54 -0.52
CA ASP A 146 -0.47 5.25 0.40
C ASP A 146 -0.24 5.90 1.77
N SER A 147 -1.31 5.96 2.58
CA SER A 147 -1.23 6.40 3.98
C SER A 147 -0.65 5.32 4.89
N VAL A 148 0.67 5.19 4.88
CA VAL A 148 1.38 4.11 5.59
C VAL A 148 2.64 4.60 6.29
N PHE A 149 2.89 4.05 7.49
CA PHE A 149 4.18 4.12 8.19
C PHE A 149 4.81 2.74 8.14
N GLN A 150 5.93 2.59 7.47
CA GLN A 150 6.57 1.30 7.27
C GLN A 150 7.90 1.23 7.99
N ILE A 151 8.16 0.11 8.64
CA ILE A 151 9.40 -0.16 9.37
C ILE A 151 10.05 -1.40 8.76
N ALA A 152 11.18 -1.23 8.07
CA ALA A 152 11.95 -2.35 7.58
C ALA A 152 13.13 -2.65 8.52
N ALA A 153 13.36 -3.95 8.74
CA ALA A 153 14.45 -4.45 9.55
C ALA A 153 14.92 -5.84 9.08
N HIS A 154 16.22 -6.08 9.16
CA HIS A 154 16.81 -7.39 8.91
C HIS A 154 16.54 -8.31 10.12
N GLU A 155 16.04 -9.52 9.89
CA GLU A 155 15.57 -10.43 10.95
C GLU A 155 16.67 -10.87 11.92
N GLU A 156 17.94 -10.88 11.48
CA GLU A 156 19.09 -11.19 12.34
C GLU A 156 19.61 -9.98 13.14
N VAL A 157 19.16 -8.75 12.80
CA VAL A 157 19.60 -7.50 13.45
C VAL A 157 18.55 -7.01 14.45
N ILE A 158 17.29 -7.01 14.04
CA ILE A 158 16.13 -6.71 14.87
C ILE A 158 15.19 -7.91 14.77
N PRO A 159 15.07 -8.71 15.86
CA PRO A 159 14.16 -9.85 15.90
C PRO A 159 12.71 -9.45 15.58
N LEU A 160 11.92 -10.37 15.01
CA LEU A 160 10.54 -10.10 14.58
C LEU A 160 9.67 -9.53 15.71
N GLU A 161 9.78 -10.07 16.92
CA GLU A 161 8.99 -9.58 18.06
C GLU A 161 9.32 -8.12 18.41
N GLU A 162 10.61 -7.74 18.34
CA GLU A 162 11.03 -6.35 18.54
C GLU A 162 10.52 -5.45 17.42
N LEU A 163 10.57 -5.89 16.16
CA LEU A 163 10.01 -5.15 15.02
C LEU A 163 8.49 -4.97 15.17
N TYR A 164 7.79 -6.00 15.60
CA TYR A 164 6.33 -5.93 15.81
C TYR A 164 5.99 -4.99 16.98
N GLU A 165 6.80 -4.98 18.04
CA GLU A 165 6.63 -4.02 19.13
C GLU A 165 6.86 -2.57 18.66
N MET A 166 7.88 -2.32 17.84
CA MET A 166 8.08 -1.01 17.21
C MET A 166 6.86 -0.58 16.40
N CYS A 167 6.21 -1.49 15.68
CA CYS A 167 4.98 -1.19 14.94
C CYS A 167 3.81 -0.84 15.87
N ARG A 168 3.65 -1.52 17.01
CA ARG A 168 2.63 -1.16 18.02
C ARG A 168 2.89 0.23 18.60
N VAL A 169 4.13 0.51 18.96
CA VAL A 169 4.55 1.85 19.41
C VAL A 169 4.24 2.92 18.36
N ALA A 170 4.55 2.68 17.10
CA ALA A 170 4.24 3.60 16.02
C ALA A 170 2.71 3.80 15.88
N ARG A 171 1.91 2.73 15.98
CA ARG A 171 0.44 2.81 15.92
C ARG A 171 -0.14 3.68 17.06
N GLU A 172 0.43 3.59 18.25
CA GLU A 172 0.02 4.43 19.39
C GLU A 172 0.37 5.92 19.21
N ILE A 173 1.49 6.22 18.56
CA ILE A 173 1.93 7.60 18.30
C ILE A 173 1.10 8.23 17.16
N LEU A 174 0.81 7.45 16.11
CA LEU A 174 0.15 7.92 14.89
C LEU A 174 -1.37 7.98 15.07
N GLN A 175 -1.83 8.97 15.82
CA GLN A 175 -3.23 9.23 16.14
C GLN A 175 -3.66 10.64 15.68
N GLY A 176 -4.97 10.90 15.69
CA GLY A 176 -5.53 12.20 15.32
C GLY A 176 -5.15 12.61 13.89
N ASP A 177 -4.59 13.79 13.72
CA ASP A 177 -4.17 14.32 12.41
C ASP A 177 -3.03 13.53 11.77
N HIS A 178 -2.36 12.67 12.51
CA HIS A 178 -1.29 11.79 12.03
C HIS A 178 -1.71 10.33 11.91
N ALA A 179 -3.00 10.04 12.01
CA ALA A 179 -3.55 8.69 11.97
C ALA A 179 -3.46 8.09 10.55
N VAL A 180 -2.28 7.55 10.18
CA VAL A 180 -2.13 6.82 8.91
C VAL A 180 -2.98 5.55 8.89
N GLY A 181 -3.44 5.15 7.72
CA GLY A 181 -4.28 3.97 7.55
C GLY A 181 -3.63 2.68 8.05
N ARG A 182 -2.30 2.52 7.90
CA ARG A 182 -1.58 1.33 8.35
C ARG A 182 -0.17 1.65 8.85
N VAL A 183 0.25 0.92 9.89
CA VAL A 183 1.67 0.73 10.23
C VAL A 183 2.06 -0.67 9.79
N ILE A 184 3.21 -0.83 9.11
CA ILE A 184 3.57 -2.08 8.46
C ILE A 184 4.98 -2.52 8.87
N ALA A 185 5.09 -3.71 9.44
CA ALA A 185 6.36 -4.40 9.60
C ALA A 185 6.82 -4.98 8.25
N ARG A 186 8.05 -4.66 7.85
CA ARG A 186 8.68 -5.10 6.59
C ARG A 186 9.99 -5.83 6.85
N PRO A 187 9.95 -7.03 7.42
CA PRO A 187 11.17 -7.78 7.66
C PRO A 187 11.83 -8.24 6.37
N PHE A 188 13.16 -8.31 6.39
CA PHE A 188 13.98 -8.78 5.29
C PHE A 188 15.18 -9.59 5.77
N VAL A 189 15.82 -10.30 4.86
CA VAL A 189 17.01 -11.11 5.08
C VAL A 189 17.99 -10.93 3.92
N GLY A 190 19.17 -11.51 4.03
CA GLY A 190 20.17 -11.52 2.96
C GLY A 190 21.38 -10.64 3.27
N THR A 191 22.10 -10.24 2.25
CA THR A 191 23.32 -9.43 2.35
C THR A 191 23.25 -8.26 1.36
N PRO A 192 24.08 -7.23 1.50
CA PRO A 192 24.11 -6.12 0.55
C PRO A 192 24.16 -6.58 -0.91
N GLY A 193 23.30 -6.01 -1.74
CA GLY A 193 23.10 -6.39 -3.14
C GLY A 193 22.21 -7.63 -3.37
N LYS A 194 21.75 -8.28 -2.29
CA LYS A 194 20.92 -9.50 -2.34
C LYS A 194 19.86 -9.56 -1.23
N PHE A 195 19.39 -8.41 -0.77
CA PHE A 195 18.33 -8.36 0.23
C PHE A 195 17.00 -8.86 -0.33
N GLN A 196 16.28 -9.61 0.50
CA GLN A 196 14.96 -10.17 0.14
C GLN A 196 13.97 -9.95 1.28
N ARG A 197 12.78 -9.46 0.95
CA ARG A 197 11.68 -9.37 1.91
C ARG A 197 11.19 -10.77 2.26
N THR A 198 10.84 -10.98 3.52
CA THR A 198 10.29 -12.25 4.00
C THR A 198 8.76 -12.24 3.99
N ALA A 199 8.16 -13.40 4.24
CA ALA A 199 6.71 -13.55 4.41
C ALA A 199 6.21 -13.07 5.80
N ASN A 200 7.13 -12.70 6.71
CA ASN A 200 6.81 -12.27 8.08
C ASN A 200 6.34 -10.80 8.15
N ARG A 201 5.82 -10.27 7.05
CA ARG A 201 5.13 -8.98 7.03
C ARG A 201 3.93 -9.01 7.96
N HIS A 202 3.76 -7.93 8.74
CA HIS A 202 2.57 -7.74 9.57
C HIS A 202 2.05 -6.31 9.44
N ASP A 203 0.73 -6.16 9.25
CA ASP A 203 0.06 -4.87 9.10
C ASP A 203 -0.75 -4.58 10.36
N TYR A 204 -0.55 -3.38 10.92
CA TYR A 204 -1.31 -2.81 12.03
C TYR A 204 -2.20 -1.71 11.47
N SER A 205 -3.39 -2.08 11.06
CA SER A 205 -4.37 -1.13 10.52
C SER A 205 -4.94 -0.26 11.63
N ILE A 206 -5.42 0.92 11.24
CA ILE A 206 -6.28 1.72 12.12
C ILE A 206 -7.65 1.05 12.18
N ASP A 207 -8.29 1.12 13.35
CA ASP A 207 -9.67 0.68 13.50
C ASP A 207 -10.63 1.74 12.95
N PRO A 208 -11.78 1.33 12.39
CA PRO A 208 -12.79 2.24 11.88
C PRO A 208 -13.45 3.08 12.96
#